data_898fdfeaeff6e26518b02f06ccf80953
#
_entry.id   898fdfeaeff6e26518b02f06ccf80953
#
_cell.length_a   1.000
_cell.length_b   1.000
_cell.length_c   1.000
_cell.angle_alpha   90.00
_cell.angle_beta   90.00
_cell.angle_gamma   90.00
#
_symmetry.space_group_name_H-M   'P 1'
#
loop_
_entity.id
_entity.type
_entity.pdbx_description
1 polymer ?
#
loop_
_entity_poly.entity_id
_entity_poly.type
_entity_poly.pdbx_seq_one_letter_code
_entity_poly.pdbx_strand_id
1 'polypeptide(L)'
;FLGMYQDADLPAASFDVLSLFQVLEHLADPVTDLRRMSAYLKPGGRFLIEVPDILFAGMRFDHKWHAGHLFGFDALTLEAVAAKAGLRKVSLEVLPGNLFGVFEKTGEESLALPELGGHCEEAGAALRAGRARYWALPRTYGKVPRRLLHRIAENCSSRRAGGPREILDSVFQNDAA
;
A
#
# COMPACT_ATOMS: atom_id res chain seq x y z
N PHE A 1 21.02 -6.20 -1.63
CA PHE A 1 20.42 -7.29 -2.41
C PHE A 1 19.44 -6.69 -3.43
N LEU A 2 19.59 -7.07 -4.67
CA LEU A 2 18.69 -6.70 -5.76
C LEU A 2 18.06 -7.99 -6.31
N GLY A 3 16.76 -8.20 -6.11
CA GLY A 3 16.04 -9.41 -6.53
C GLY A 3 14.75 -9.61 -5.76
N MET A 4 14.12 -10.75 -5.97
CA MET A 4 12.92 -11.12 -5.25
C MET A 4 13.27 -11.54 -3.81
N TYR A 5 12.43 -11.20 -2.84
CA TYR A 5 12.69 -11.52 -1.43
C TYR A 5 12.84 -13.03 -1.19
N GLN A 6 12.19 -13.87 -2.02
CA GLN A 6 12.29 -15.33 -1.97
C GLN A 6 13.69 -15.84 -2.25
N ASP A 7 14.49 -15.08 -2.99
CA ASP A 7 15.88 -15.41 -3.37
C ASP A 7 16.89 -14.81 -2.38
N ALA A 8 16.41 -14.07 -1.36
CA ALA A 8 17.29 -13.45 -0.38
C ALA A 8 17.78 -14.51 0.64
N ASP A 9 19.08 -14.69 0.71
CA ASP A 9 19.73 -15.50 1.75
C ASP A 9 19.90 -14.66 3.01
N LEU A 10 18.81 -14.52 3.76
CA LEU A 10 18.76 -13.78 5.02
C LEU A 10 18.75 -14.75 6.20
N PRO A 11 19.50 -14.47 7.27
CA PRO A 11 19.49 -15.33 8.45
C PRO A 11 18.14 -15.26 9.15
N ALA A 12 17.60 -16.42 9.54
CA ALA A 12 16.37 -16.50 10.32
C ALA A 12 16.51 -15.79 11.67
N ALA A 13 15.43 -15.24 12.20
CA ALA A 13 15.34 -14.59 13.50
C ALA A 13 16.43 -13.53 13.74
N SER A 14 16.77 -12.74 12.73
CA SER A 14 17.87 -11.76 12.78
C SER A 14 17.41 -10.30 12.86
N PHE A 15 16.17 -10.01 12.46
CA PHE A 15 15.65 -8.65 12.42
C PHE A 15 14.68 -8.35 13.56
N ASP A 16 14.79 -7.17 14.12
CA ASP A 16 13.84 -6.66 15.12
C ASP A 16 12.59 -6.09 14.46
N VAL A 17 12.73 -5.55 13.24
CA VAL A 17 11.67 -4.92 12.47
C VAL A 17 11.81 -5.28 10.98
N LEU A 18 10.70 -5.59 10.33
CA LEU A 18 10.53 -5.63 8.88
C LEU A 18 9.44 -4.65 8.46
N SER A 19 9.54 -4.12 7.25
CA SER A 19 8.54 -3.21 6.71
C SER A 19 8.13 -3.58 5.28
N LEU A 20 6.85 -3.45 5.01
CA LEU A 20 6.23 -3.58 3.69
C LEU A 20 5.40 -2.32 3.43
N PHE A 21 5.83 -1.50 2.48
CA PHE A 21 5.12 -0.30 2.07
C PHE A 21 4.62 -0.47 0.64
N GLN A 22 3.31 -0.56 0.45
CA GLN A 22 2.65 -0.74 -0.85
C GLN A 22 3.15 -1.99 -1.59
N VAL A 23 3.24 -3.12 -0.88
CA VAL A 23 3.73 -4.40 -1.41
C VAL A 23 2.70 -5.52 -1.22
N LEU A 24 2.05 -5.58 -0.05
CA LEU A 24 1.20 -6.72 0.33
C LEU A 24 0.03 -6.93 -0.63
N GLU A 25 -0.51 -5.85 -1.20
CA GLU A 25 -1.60 -5.88 -2.18
C GLU A 25 -1.21 -6.49 -3.54
N HIS A 26 0.10 -6.59 -3.79
CA HIS A 26 0.64 -7.18 -5.02
C HIS A 26 1.04 -8.65 -4.89
N LEU A 27 1.08 -9.19 -3.67
CA LEU A 27 1.49 -10.57 -3.42
C LEU A 27 0.37 -11.55 -3.80
N ALA A 28 0.72 -12.66 -4.45
CA ALA A 28 -0.26 -13.66 -4.88
C ALA A 28 -0.85 -14.46 -3.71
N ASP A 29 -0.07 -14.67 -2.66
CA ASP A 29 -0.50 -15.31 -1.40
C ASP A 29 0.04 -14.52 -0.21
N PRO A 30 -0.64 -13.44 0.20
CA PRO A 30 -0.16 -12.55 1.25
C PRO A 30 0.01 -13.24 2.61
N VAL A 31 -0.78 -14.27 2.91
CA VAL A 31 -0.66 -15.01 4.18
C VAL A 31 0.64 -15.84 4.20
N THR A 32 0.88 -16.62 3.15
CA THR A 32 2.08 -17.46 3.05
C THR A 32 3.34 -16.58 2.96
N ASP A 33 3.27 -15.47 2.23
CA ASP A 33 4.41 -14.56 2.09
C ASP A 33 4.73 -13.84 3.41
N LEU A 34 3.72 -13.39 4.18
CA LEU A 34 3.92 -12.84 5.52
C LEU A 34 4.54 -13.87 6.48
N ARG A 35 4.10 -15.13 6.45
CA ARG A 35 4.70 -16.21 7.25
C ARG A 35 6.17 -16.43 6.90
N ARG A 36 6.50 -16.50 5.62
CA ARG A 36 7.89 -16.66 5.14
C ARG A 36 8.77 -15.51 5.59
N MET A 37 8.31 -14.28 5.38
CA MET A 37 9.04 -13.09 5.80
C MET A 37 9.16 -12.99 7.32
N SER A 38 8.13 -13.39 8.08
CA SER A 38 8.17 -13.40 9.54
C SER A 38 9.22 -14.37 10.12
N ALA A 39 9.68 -15.36 9.34
CA ALA A 39 10.77 -16.22 9.76
C ALA A 39 12.07 -15.44 10.01
N TYR A 40 12.28 -14.35 9.32
CA TYR A 40 13.43 -13.46 9.51
C TYR A 40 13.33 -12.58 10.76
N LEU A 41 12.11 -12.34 11.29
CA LEU A 41 11.91 -11.60 12.53
C LEU A 41 12.33 -12.43 13.73
N LYS A 42 12.97 -11.79 14.70
CA LYS A 42 13.15 -12.32 16.05
C LYS A 42 11.81 -12.61 16.71
N PRO A 43 11.76 -13.48 17.74
CA PRO A 43 10.58 -13.59 18.62
C PRO A 43 10.21 -12.21 19.17
N GLY A 44 8.94 -11.81 19.07
CA GLY A 44 8.49 -10.46 19.45
C GLY A 44 8.90 -9.33 18.51
N GLY A 45 9.58 -9.64 17.40
CA GLY A 45 9.90 -8.68 16.35
C GLY A 45 8.65 -8.15 15.65
N ARG A 46 8.75 -7.00 15.01
CA ARG A 46 7.60 -6.26 14.48
C ARG A 46 7.59 -6.15 12.97
N PHE A 47 6.39 -6.28 12.41
CA PHE A 47 6.09 -5.95 11.02
C PHE A 47 5.40 -4.59 10.95
N LEU A 48 5.92 -3.70 10.12
CA LEU A 48 5.28 -2.44 9.74
C LEU A 48 4.69 -2.65 8.35
N ILE A 49 3.38 -2.54 8.20
CA ILE A 49 2.69 -2.80 6.94
C ILE A 49 1.87 -1.56 6.56
N GLU A 50 2.14 -1.01 5.39
CA GLU A 50 1.30 0.02 4.77
C GLU A 50 0.71 -0.50 3.47
N VAL A 51 -0.61 -0.39 3.33
CA VAL A 51 -1.36 -0.77 2.12
C VAL A 51 -2.41 0.28 1.79
N PRO A 52 -2.88 0.38 0.53
CA PRO A 52 -4.00 1.25 0.19
C PRO A 52 -5.28 0.82 0.91
N ASP A 53 -6.02 1.79 1.44
CA ASP A 53 -7.36 1.57 1.96
C ASP A 53 -8.37 1.51 0.82
N ILE A 54 -8.93 0.31 0.57
CA ILE A 54 -9.92 0.10 -0.48
C ILE A 54 -11.22 0.88 -0.22
N LEU A 55 -11.53 1.17 1.05
CA LEU A 55 -12.75 1.89 1.43
C LEU A 55 -12.59 3.41 1.37
N PHE A 56 -11.37 3.94 1.22
CA PHE A 56 -11.16 5.40 1.18
C PHE A 56 -11.90 6.07 0.03
N ALA A 57 -12.94 6.84 0.34
CA ALA A 57 -13.81 7.49 -0.66
C ALA A 57 -13.13 8.60 -1.47
N GLY A 58 -11.95 9.08 -1.07
CA GLY A 58 -11.21 10.16 -1.73
C GLY A 58 -10.42 9.74 -2.97
N MET A 59 -10.28 8.44 -3.22
CA MET A 59 -9.55 7.89 -4.37
C MET A 59 -10.52 7.52 -5.50
N ARG A 60 -10.10 7.75 -6.75
CA ARG A 60 -10.86 7.31 -7.91
C ARG A 60 -11.00 5.78 -7.94
N PHE A 61 -12.12 5.30 -8.43
CA PHE A 61 -12.40 3.87 -8.50
C PHE A 61 -11.41 3.11 -9.40
N ASP A 62 -11.02 3.69 -10.53
CA ASP A 62 -10.04 3.15 -11.47
C ASP A 62 -8.61 3.12 -10.90
N HIS A 63 -8.30 3.91 -9.87
CA HIS A 63 -7.03 3.87 -9.15
C HIS A 63 -7.01 2.80 -8.05
N LYS A 64 -8.18 2.44 -7.51
CA LYS A 64 -8.29 1.35 -6.54
C LYS A 64 -8.14 -0.02 -7.19
N TRP A 65 -8.66 -0.15 -8.41
CA TRP A 65 -8.76 -1.41 -9.15
C TRP A 65 -7.87 -1.36 -10.39
N HIS A 66 -6.57 -1.47 -10.22
CA HIS A 66 -5.67 -1.66 -11.34
C HIS A 66 -5.07 -3.08 -11.34
N ALA A 67 -4.61 -3.55 -12.49
CA ALA A 67 -4.18 -4.93 -12.70
C ALA A 67 -3.03 -5.39 -11.77
N GLY A 68 -2.28 -4.46 -11.18
CA GLY A 68 -1.20 -4.78 -10.25
C GLY A 68 -1.69 -5.06 -8.82
N HIS A 69 -2.88 -4.59 -8.42
CA HIS A 69 -3.43 -4.87 -7.09
C HIS A 69 -4.28 -6.14 -7.12
N LEU A 70 -3.71 -7.23 -6.65
CA LEU A 70 -4.40 -8.53 -6.56
C LEU A 70 -5.40 -8.55 -5.41
N PHE A 71 -5.13 -7.78 -4.36
CA PHE A 71 -5.98 -7.66 -3.17
C PHE A 71 -6.30 -6.19 -2.87
N GLY A 72 -7.50 -5.96 -2.33
CA GLY A 72 -7.90 -4.69 -1.72
C GLY A 72 -8.09 -4.90 -0.22
N PHE A 73 -7.40 -4.10 0.58
CA PHE A 73 -7.47 -4.17 2.03
C PHE A 73 -8.32 -3.06 2.61
N ASP A 74 -9.09 -3.37 3.64
CA ASP A 74 -9.55 -2.47 4.66
C ASP A 74 -8.96 -2.88 6.02
N ALA A 75 -9.25 -2.13 7.07
CA ALA A 75 -8.64 -2.36 8.37
C ALA A 75 -8.90 -3.78 8.90
N LEU A 76 -10.12 -4.30 8.72
CA LEU A 76 -10.51 -5.61 9.25
C LEU A 76 -9.87 -6.76 8.46
N THR A 77 -9.84 -6.64 7.13
CA THR A 77 -9.22 -7.65 6.27
C THR A 77 -7.69 -7.67 6.39
N LEU A 78 -7.04 -6.50 6.59
CA LEU A 78 -5.61 -6.45 6.87
C LEU A 78 -5.29 -7.14 8.21
N GLU A 79 -6.09 -6.88 9.25
CA GLU A 79 -5.94 -7.56 10.54
C GLU A 79 -6.14 -9.07 10.42
N ALA A 80 -7.16 -9.51 9.67
CA ALA A 80 -7.44 -10.92 9.45
C ALA A 80 -6.30 -11.65 8.74
N VAL A 81 -5.72 -11.04 7.71
CA VAL A 81 -4.58 -11.59 6.97
C VAL A 81 -3.34 -11.69 7.87
N ALA A 82 -3.06 -10.66 8.66
CA ALA A 82 -1.96 -10.66 9.62
C ALA A 82 -2.16 -11.74 10.70
N ALA A 83 -3.35 -11.83 11.29
CA ALA A 83 -3.68 -12.85 12.30
C ALA A 83 -3.54 -14.27 11.72
N LYS A 84 -4.00 -14.49 10.49
CA LYS A 84 -3.85 -15.78 9.80
C LYS A 84 -2.38 -16.14 9.53
N ALA A 85 -1.51 -15.14 9.45
CA ALA A 85 -0.06 -15.31 9.31
C ALA A 85 0.68 -15.42 10.67
N GLY A 86 -0.03 -15.49 11.80
CA GLY A 86 0.59 -15.58 13.15
C GLY A 86 1.10 -14.25 13.68
N LEU A 87 0.64 -13.14 13.13
CA LEU A 87 1.04 -11.78 13.49
C LEU A 87 -0.07 -11.11 14.32
N ARG A 88 0.24 -10.72 15.56
CA ARG A 88 -0.68 -10.05 16.47
C ARG A 88 -0.70 -8.55 16.20
N LYS A 89 -1.87 -7.97 16.04
CA LYS A 89 -2.03 -6.52 15.91
C LYS A 89 -1.55 -5.80 17.18
N VAL A 90 -0.63 -4.86 17.02
CA VAL A 90 -0.20 -3.90 18.05
C VAL A 90 -0.95 -2.58 17.88
N SER A 91 -0.96 -2.05 16.66
CA SER A 91 -1.76 -0.90 16.27
C SER A 91 -2.16 -0.98 14.80
N LEU A 92 -3.25 -0.32 14.45
CA LEU A 92 -3.68 -0.15 13.08
C LEU A 92 -4.35 1.20 12.93
N GLU A 93 -3.80 2.04 12.08
CA GLU A 93 -4.25 3.39 11.83
C GLU A 93 -4.82 3.50 10.41
N VAL A 94 -5.98 4.17 10.29
CA VAL A 94 -6.60 4.49 9.01
C VAL A 94 -6.19 5.90 8.63
N LEU A 95 -5.31 6.01 7.67
CA LEU A 95 -4.82 7.27 7.13
C LEU A 95 -5.60 7.66 5.85
N PRO A 96 -5.56 8.92 5.40
CA PRO A 96 -6.23 9.31 4.17
C PRO A 96 -5.69 8.55 2.94
N GLY A 97 -6.32 7.45 2.59
CA GLY A 97 -6.00 6.61 1.45
C GLY A 97 -5.16 5.38 1.74
N ASN A 98 -4.61 5.25 2.93
CA ASN A 98 -3.77 4.13 3.33
C ASN A 98 -4.17 3.57 4.71
N LEU A 99 -3.82 2.33 4.94
CA LEU A 99 -3.82 1.67 6.25
C LEU A 99 -2.37 1.51 6.69
N PHE A 100 -2.07 1.84 7.93
CA PHE A 100 -0.76 1.60 8.53
C PHE A 100 -0.90 0.70 9.74
N GLY A 101 -0.38 -0.52 9.65
CA GLY A 101 -0.45 -1.53 10.69
C GLY A 101 0.92 -1.84 11.29
N VAL A 102 0.96 -1.98 12.61
CA VAL A 102 2.07 -2.56 13.35
C VAL A 102 1.63 -3.89 13.92
N PHE A 103 2.34 -4.94 13.55
CA PHE A 103 2.04 -6.31 13.96
C PHE A 103 3.26 -6.94 14.62
N GLU A 104 3.06 -7.81 15.60
CA GLU A 104 4.11 -8.49 16.35
C GLU A 104 4.10 -9.98 16.04
N LYS A 105 5.27 -10.55 15.81
CA LYS A 105 5.44 -12.00 15.64
C LYS A 105 5.21 -12.72 16.98
N THR A 106 4.21 -13.61 17.03
CA THR A 106 3.86 -14.35 18.25
C THR A 106 4.57 -15.71 18.36
N GLY A 107 5.00 -16.29 17.25
CA GLY A 107 5.51 -17.65 17.18
C GLY A 107 4.42 -18.70 16.88
N GLU A 108 3.15 -18.32 16.84
CA GLU A 108 2.04 -19.18 16.41
C GLU A 108 1.91 -19.13 14.88
N GLU A 109 1.44 -20.23 14.27
CA GLU A 109 1.21 -20.27 12.82
C GLU A 109 0.00 -19.43 12.39
N SER A 110 -1.00 -19.33 13.26
CA SER A 110 -2.22 -18.55 13.04
C SER A 110 -2.84 -18.15 14.37
N LEU A 111 -3.43 -16.98 14.41
CA LEU A 111 -4.20 -16.46 15.55
C LEU A 111 -5.69 -16.53 15.27
N ALA A 112 -6.49 -16.31 16.31
CA ALA A 112 -7.94 -16.13 16.15
C ALA A 112 -8.22 -14.95 15.22
N LEU A 113 -9.09 -15.18 14.23
CA LEU A 113 -9.48 -14.14 13.28
C LEU A 113 -10.44 -13.15 13.97
N PRO A 114 -10.43 -11.86 13.55
CA PRO A 114 -11.48 -10.94 13.94
C PRO A 114 -12.83 -11.42 13.39
N GLU A 115 -13.93 -10.94 13.99
CA GLU A 115 -15.27 -11.25 13.52
C GLU A 115 -15.49 -10.67 12.12
N LEU A 116 -15.74 -11.54 11.15
CA LEU A 116 -15.91 -11.19 9.73
C LEU A 116 -17.38 -11.33 9.26
N GLY A 117 -18.31 -11.72 10.16
CA GLY A 117 -19.72 -11.90 9.81
C GLY A 117 -20.33 -10.62 9.25
N GLY A 118 -20.93 -10.69 8.06
CA GLY A 118 -21.56 -9.53 7.41
C GLY A 118 -20.59 -8.52 6.78
N HIS A 119 -19.29 -8.65 7.02
CA HIS A 119 -18.29 -7.66 6.56
C HIS A 119 -18.26 -7.48 5.03
N CYS A 120 -18.50 -8.55 4.27
CA CYS A 120 -18.53 -8.47 2.81
C CYS A 120 -19.62 -7.54 2.30
N GLU A 121 -20.84 -7.63 2.88
CA GLU A 121 -21.97 -6.78 2.56
C GLU A 121 -21.72 -5.32 2.95
N GLU A 122 -21.16 -5.11 4.13
CA GLU A 122 -20.82 -3.77 4.66
C GLU A 122 -19.73 -3.10 3.80
N ALA A 123 -18.65 -3.80 3.52
CA ALA A 123 -17.58 -3.30 2.66
C ALA A 123 -18.10 -3.01 1.24
N GLY A 124 -18.92 -3.91 0.69
CA GLY A 124 -19.58 -3.69 -0.61
C GLY A 124 -20.50 -2.47 -0.63
N ALA A 125 -21.26 -2.23 0.43
CA ALA A 125 -22.08 -1.04 0.58
C ALA A 125 -21.22 0.23 0.69
N ALA A 126 -20.15 0.20 1.49
CA ALA A 126 -19.22 1.31 1.65
C ALA A 126 -18.52 1.67 0.33
N LEU A 127 -18.10 0.67 -0.46
CA LEU A 127 -17.54 0.89 -1.79
C LEU A 127 -18.50 1.56 -2.76
N ARG A 128 -19.77 1.12 -2.79
CA ARG A 128 -20.81 1.75 -3.62
C ARG A 128 -21.08 3.19 -3.19
N ALA A 129 -21.21 3.43 -1.90
CA ALA A 129 -21.40 4.77 -1.34
C ALA A 129 -20.20 5.68 -1.60
N GLY A 130 -18.98 5.16 -1.44
CA GLY A 130 -17.73 5.85 -1.74
C GLY A 130 -17.62 6.27 -3.20
N ARG A 131 -18.07 5.41 -4.13
CA ARG A 131 -18.12 5.74 -5.57
C ARG A 131 -19.08 6.89 -5.85
N ALA A 132 -20.28 6.85 -5.30
CA ALA A 132 -21.27 7.93 -5.46
C ALA A 132 -20.74 9.24 -4.86
N ARG A 133 -20.18 9.20 -3.66
CA ARG A 133 -19.59 10.35 -2.98
C ARG A 133 -18.42 10.95 -3.75
N TYR A 134 -17.54 10.12 -4.36
CA TYR A 134 -16.41 10.59 -5.16
C TYR A 134 -16.90 11.50 -6.29
N TRP A 135 -17.93 11.09 -7.05
CA TRP A 135 -18.47 11.88 -8.15
C TRP A 135 -19.24 13.12 -7.69
N ALA A 136 -19.76 13.13 -6.47
CA ALA A 136 -20.44 14.30 -5.89
C ALA A 136 -19.47 15.38 -5.37
N LEU A 137 -18.17 15.10 -5.22
CA LEU A 137 -17.21 16.05 -4.68
C LEU A 137 -16.70 17.04 -5.73
N PRO A 138 -16.83 18.37 -5.51
CA PRO A 138 -16.33 19.41 -6.44
C PRO A 138 -14.85 19.23 -6.80
N ARG A 139 -14.02 18.81 -5.83
CA ARG A 139 -12.57 18.54 -6.04
C ARG A 139 -12.29 17.47 -7.10
N THR A 140 -13.25 16.60 -7.39
CA THR A 140 -13.12 15.55 -8.43
C THR A 140 -13.01 16.19 -9.81
N TYR A 141 -13.79 17.22 -10.07
CA TYR A 141 -13.81 17.93 -11.34
C TYR A 141 -12.62 18.91 -11.49
N GLY A 142 -12.12 19.47 -10.39
CA GLY A 142 -10.94 20.35 -10.39
C GLY A 142 -9.62 19.65 -10.75
N LYS A 143 -9.57 18.31 -10.64
CA LYS A 143 -8.36 17.53 -11.01
C LYS A 143 -8.12 17.49 -12.52
N VAL A 144 -9.16 17.52 -13.34
CA VAL A 144 -9.05 17.42 -14.81
C VAL A 144 -8.33 18.64 -15.41
N PRO A 145 -8.76 19.87 -15.15
CA PRO A 145 -8.06 21.05 -15.68
C PRO A 145 -6.64 21.17 -15.12
N ARG A 146 -6.42 20.82 -13.84
CA ARG A 146 -5.07 20.85 -13.25
C ARG A 146 -4.12 19.85 -13.90
N ARG A 147 -4.57 18.63 -14.22
CA ARG A 147 -3.77 17.63 -14.95
C ARG A 147 -3.49 18.04 -16.38
N LEU A 148 -4.47 18.66 -17.05
CA LEU A 148 -4.30 19.17 -18.40
C LEU A 148 -3.27 20.31 -18.43
N LEU A 149 -3.35 21.26 -17.49
CA LEU A 149 -2.37 22.33 -17.34
C LEU A 149 -0.97 21.78 -17.02
N HIS A 150 -0.86 20.77 -16.16
CA HIS A 150 0.41 20.12 -15.85
C HIS A 150 1.01 19.44 -17.10
N ARG A 151 0.21 18.68 -17.86
CA ARG A 151 0.66 18.06 -19.13
C ARG A 151 1.08 19.10 -20.17
N ILE A 152 0.36 20.22 -20.27
CA ILE A 152 0.74 21.31 -21.18
C ILE A 152 2.07 21.91 -20.73
N ALA A 153 2.25 22.17 -19.44
CA ALA A 153 3.50 22.67 -18.87
C ALA A 153 4.67 21.70 -19.10
N GLU A 154 4.47 20.39 -18.85
CA GLU A 154 5.47 19.35 -19.11
C GLU A 154 5.84 19.26 -20.59
N ASN A 155 4.86 19.28 -21.49
CA ASN A 155 5.10 19.27 -22.94
C ASN A 155 5.82 20.54 -23.42
N CYS A 156 5.55 21.70 -22.80
CA CYS A 156 6.26 22.93 -23.12
C CYS A 156 7.70 22.92 -22.59
N SER A 157 7.95 22.37 -21.41
CA SER A 157 9.29 22.26 -20.84
C SER A 157 10.12 21.18 -21.56
N SER A 158 9.54 20.03 -21.90
CA SER A 158 10.24 18.98 -22.62
C SER A 158 10.61 19.37 -24.06
N ARG A 159 9.83 20.24 -24.70
CA ARG A 159 10.19 20.80 -26.02
C ARG A 159 11.30 21.84 -25.96
N ARG A 160 11.55 22.42 -24.77
CA ARG A 160 12.64 23.38 -24.55
C ARG A 160 13.93 22.71 -24.11
N ALA A 161 13.85 21.52 -23.57
CA ALA A 161 15.00 20.74 -23.16
C ALA A 161 15.58 20.00 -24.37
N GLY A 162 16.84 20.28 -24.69
CA GLY A 162 17.51 19.77 -25.89
C GLY A 162 17.84 18.28 -25.89
N GLY A 163 17.66 17.56 -24.77
CA GLY A 163 17.86 16.12 -24.67
C GLY A 163 17.82 15.59 -23.24
N PRO A 164 17.80 14.25 -23.06
CA PRO A 164 17.72 13.62 -21.74
C PRO A 164 18.83 14.04 -20.76
N ARG A 165 20.03 14.35 -21.26
CA ARG A 165 21.16 14.82 -20.44
C ARG A 165 20.93 16.23 -19.90
N GLU A 166 20.45 17.15 -20.71
CA GLU A 166 20.14 18.53 -20.27
C GLU A 166 19.03 18.57 -19.22
N ILE A 167 18.05 17.65 -19.32
CA ILE A 167 17.00 17.50 -18.32
C ILE A 167 17.60 17.03 -16.99
N LEU A 168 18.47 16.02 -17.02
CA LEU A 168 19.15 15.51 -15.83
C LEU A 168 20.06 16.59 -15.21
N ASP A 169 20.85 17.27 -16.00
CA ASP A 169 21.76 18.33 -15.53
C ASP A 169 20.98 19.47 -14.87
N SER A 170 19.80 19.84 -15.41
CA SER A 170 18.95 20.87 -14.81
C SER A 170 18.35 20.48 -13.46
N VAL A 171 18.10 19.21 -13.23
CA VAL A 171 17.61 18.70 -11.93
C VAL A 171 18.73 18.72 -10.89
N PHE A 172 19.93 18.26 -11.25
CA PHE A 172 21.07 18.18 -10.32
C PHE A 172 21.73 19.54 -10.03
N GLN A 173 21.59 20.55 -10.90
CA GLN A 173 22.10 21.90 -10.64
C GLN A 173 21.23 22.70 -9.65
N ASN A 174 19.95 22.36 -9.51
CA ASN A 174 19.05 23.00 -8.53
C ASN A 174 19.21 22.50 -7.09
N ASP A 175 19.84 21.35 -6.87
CA ASP A 175 20.10 20.82 -5.51
C ASP A 175 21.42 21.35 -4.92
N ALA A 176 22.19 22.16 -5.64
CA ALA A 176 23.48 22.70 -5.23
C ALA A 176 23.45 24.20 -4.87
N ALA A 177 22.27 24.83 -4.81
CA ALA A 177 22.04 26.19 -4.38
C ALA A 177 21.15 26.21 -3.13
#